data_7c55c15b8828d571479a4df622270a02
#
_entry.id   7c55c15b8828d571479a4df622270a02
#
_cell.length_a   1.000
_cell.length_b   1.000
_cell.length_c   1.000
_cell.angle_alpha   90.00
_cell.angle_beta   90.00
_cell.angle_gamma   90.00
#
_symmetry.space_group_name_H-M   'P 1'
#
loop_
_entity.id
_entity.type
_entity.pdbx_description
1 polymer ?
#
loop_
_entity_poly.entity_id
_entity_poly.type
_entity_poly.pdbx_seq_one_letter_code
_entity_poly.pdbx_strand_id
1 'polypeptide(L)'
;MAREQGGEQAPVAAGGVARGSREPLMPVPLLRGPRASQSLTTVLVAFSANLLIALAKSAAAAVTGSASLTAEAAHSWADCGNEIFLLIANQRARRPPDRAHPFGHGREAYIWSLFAALGVFVAGGVVSITRGIQGLIHPEPADRFLIGYGVLAVSFVLEGISFLQSVRQARSEAEPLQRDLIEHVMVTSDPTLRAVFAEDSAALIGLVIAAAGLAAHEATGSAVPDAAGSILVGLLLGAVAIVLINRNLRFLVGEEADPRIRSAVLRALLEMPEVARVTYLRLEVVGPRMVFVTGDVDLTGDDTESHVAVRLRALEAKFCASPAVAGAVLSLSAPDEPALQA
;
A
#
# COMPACT_ATOMS: atom_id res chain seq x y z
N MET A 1 62.86 28.44 18.93
CA MET A 1 62.52 27.32 19.83
C MET A 1 61.32 27.72 20.67
N ALA A 2 60.13 27.39 20.25
CA ALA A 2 58.93 27.53 21.07
C ALA A 2 58.15 26.24 20.90
N ARG A 3 57.90 25.49 22.02
CA ARG A 3 57.13 24.25 22.09
C ARG A 3 55.65 24.59 22.11
N GLU A 4 54.92 24.12 21.13
CA GLU A 4 53.46 24.01 21.21
C GLU A 4 53.07 22.87 22.17
N GLN A 5 52.30 23.21 23.19
CA GLN A 5 51.62 22.24 24.06
C GLN A 5 50.28 21.89 23.43
N GLY A 6 50.14 20.64 22.99
CA GLY A 6 48.88 20.07 22.56
C GLY A 6 47.96 19.83 23.76
N GLY A 7 46.81 20.49 23.78
CA GLY A 7 45.72 20.21 24.71
C GLY A 7 44.92 18.99 24.28
N GLU A 8 45.07 17.91 24.99
CA GLU A 8 44.30 16.66 24.84
C GLU A 8 42.90 16.88 25.44
N GLN A 9 41.88 16.95 24.57
CA GLN A 9 40.50 16.98 25.02
C GLN A 9 40.06 15.55 25.34
N ALA A 10 39.77 15.28 26.59
CA ALA A 10 39.19 14.05 27.10
C ALA A 10 37.81 13.80 26.47
N PRO A 11 37.45 12.54 26.16
CA PRO A 11 36.12 12.22 25.63
C PRO A 11 35.06 12.37 26.71
N VAL A 12 34.02 13.15 26.39
CA VAL A 12 32.82 13.29 27.22
C VAL A 12 32.16 11.90 27.33
N ALA A 13 32.14 11.35 28.52
CA ALA A 13 31.48 10.08 28.83
C ALA A 13 30.00 10.18 28.51
N ALA A 14 29.52 9.36 27.57
CA ALA A 14 28.13 9.14 27.32
C ALA A 14 27.47 8.56 28.59
N GLY A 15 26.73 9.40 29.30
CA GLY A 15 25.94 9.00 30.46
C GLY A 15 24.93 7.93 30.03
N GLY A 16 25.10 6.71 30.55
CA GLY A 16 24.18 5.61 30.38
C GLY A 16 22.81 5.98 30.95
N VAL A 17 21.88 6.27 30.05
CA VAL A 17 20.45 6.37 30.40
C VAL A 17 19.99 4.96 30.80
N ALA A 18 19.61 4.79 32.05
CA ALA A 18 19.05 3.57 32.62
C ALA A 18 17.93 3.05 31.68
N ARG A 19 18.06 1.79 31.28
CA ARG A 19 17.00 1.06 30.59
C ARG A 19 15.84 0.80 31.56
N GLY A 20 15.00 1.84 31.79
CA GLY A 20 13.68 1.66 32.36
C GLY A 20 12.86 0.80 31.40
N SER A 21 12.08 -0.13 31.92
CA SER A 21 11.18 -1.02 31.21
C SER A 21 10.38 -0.24 30.18
N ARG A 22 10.75 -0.45 28.91
CA ARG A 22 10.04 0.15 27.75
C ARG A 22 8.77 -0.66 27.49
N GLU A 23 7.74 -0.47 28.28
CA GLU A 23 6.41 -0.83 27.84
C GLU A 23 6.01 0.16 26.73
N PRO A 24 5.68 -0.32 25.53
CA PRO A 24 5.24 0.57 24.46
C PRO A 24 3.94 1.23 24.88
N LEU A 25 3.86 2.55 24.75
CA LEU A 25 2.71 3.40 25.05
C LEU A 25 1.44 3.06 24.29
N MET A 26 1.57 2.24 23.27
CA MET A 26 0.49 1.83 22.44
C MET A 26 0.28 0.32 22.49
N PRO A 27 -0.61 -0.18 23.36
CA PRO A 27 -1.31 -1.40 23.07
C PRO A 27 -2.36 -1.11 21.99
N VAL A 28 -1.96 -0.37 20.92
CA VAL A 28 -2.91 -0.08 19.86
C VAL A 28 -2.76 -1.18 18.81
N PRO A 29 -3.64 -2.20 18.81
CA PRO A 29 -3.72 -3.16 17.72
C PRO A 29 -3.99 -2.46 16.37
N LEU A 30 -4.28 -1.15 16.41
CA LEU A 30 -4.61 -0.27 15.30
C LEU A 30 -3.41 0.23 14.50
N LEU A 31 -2.22 0.36 15.13
CA LEU A 31 -0.98 0.73 14.46
C LEU A 31 -0.06 -0.49 14.35
N ARG A 32 -0.40 -1.40 13.46
CA ARG A 32 0.52 -2.46 13.06
C ARG A 32 1.61 -1.81 12.23
N GLY A 33 2.86 -1.83 12.72
CA GLY A 33 4.02 -1.36 11.97
C GLY A 33 4.21 -2.05 10.61
N PRO A 34 5.24 -1.67 9.86
CA PRO A 34 5.55 -2.27 8.57
C PRO A 34 5.55 -3.79 8.67
N ARG A 35 4.95 -4.47 7.68
CA ARG A 35 4.96 -5.95 7.65
C ARG A 35 6.38 -6.48 7.65
N ALA A 36 6.57 -7.64 8.28
CA ALA A 36 7.78 -8.43 8.09
C ALA A 36 8.00 -8.69 6.58
N SER A 37 9.25 -8.73 6.14
CA SER A 37 9.56 -9.05 4.74
C SER A 37 8.99 -10.42 4.38
N GLN A 38 8.23 -10.49 3.29
CA GLN A 38 8.00 -11.80 2.67
C GLN A 38 9.37 -12.40 2.32
N SER A 39 9.52 -13.72 2.47
CA SER A 39 10.76 -14.36 2.09
C SER A 39 10.97 -14.21 0.58
N LEU A 40 12.20 -14.03 0.14
CA LEU A 40 12.53 -13.96 -1.28
C LEU A 40 11.95 -15.16 -2.06
N THR A 41 11.94 -16.33 -1.43
CA THR A 41 11.35 -17.55 -1.99
C THR A 41 9.85 -17.39 -2.25
N THR A 42 9.09 -16.83 -1.30
CA THR A 42 7.64 -16.62 -1.47
C THR A 42 7.35 -15.70 -2.66
N VAL A 43 8.14 -14.65 -2.78
CA VAL A 43 8.01 -13.68 -3.88
C VAL A 43 8.36 -14.31 -5.23
N LEU A 44 9.45 -15.07 -5.30
CA LEU A 44 9.86 -15.77 -6.53
C LEU A 44 8.82 -16.82 -6.95
N VAL A 45 8.20 -17.50 -6.00
CA VAL A 45 7.11 -18.46 -6.29
C VAL A 45 5.89 -17.75 -6.87
N ALA A 46 5.46 -16.64 -6.27
CA ALA A 46 4.32 -15.85 -6.76
C ALA A 46 4.61 -15.31 -8.17
N PHE A 47 5.75 -14.66 -8.36
CA PHE A 47 6.19 -14.16 -9.68
C PHE A 47 6.25 -15.26 -10.74
N SER A 48 6.79 -16.43 -10.40
CA SER A 48 6.86 -17.56 -11.35
C SER A 48 5.46 -18.07 -11.72
N ALA A 49 4.53 -18.11 -10.77
CA ALA A 49 3.14 -18.51 -11.03
C ALA A 49 2.46 -17.53 -12.00
N ASN A 50 2.58 -16.21 -11.75
CA ASN A 50 2.01 -15.18 -12.63
C ASN A 50 2.64 -15.17 -14.02
N LEU A 51 3.95 -15.40 -14.10
CA LEU A 51 4.63 -15.54 -15.38
C LEU A 51 4.12 -16.75 -16.19
N LEU A 52 3.90 -17.90 -15.54
CA LEU A 52 3.32 -19.08 -16.19
C LEU A 52 1.89 -18.82 -16.69
N ILE A 53 1.08 -18.12 -15.90
CA ILE A 53 -0.28 -17.72 -16.30
C ILE A 53 -0.23 -16.78 -17.53
N ALA A 54 0.65 -15.76 -17.51
CA ALA A 54 0.83 -14.86 -18.63
C ALA A 54 1.24 -15.59 -19.93
N LEU A 55 2.17 -16.53 -19.82
CA LEU A 55 2.59 -17.38 -20.96
C LEU A 55 1.46 -18.28 -21.46
N ALA A 56 0.70 -18.91 -20.55
CA ALA A 56 -0.42 -19.78 -20.91
C ALA A 56 -1.53 -18.99 -21.59
N LYS A 57 -1.93 -17.82 -21.05
CA LYS A 57 -2.91 -16.91 -21.67
C LYS A 57 -2.43 -16.41 -23.03
N SER A 58 -1.13 -16.07 -23.17
CA SER A 58 -0.55 -15.64 -24.47
C SER A 58 -0.61 -16.74 -25.52
N ALA A 59 -0.27 -17.97 -25.13
CA ALA A 59 -0.35 -19.12 -26.03
C ALA A 59 -1.80 -19.42 -26.44
N ALA A 60 -2.74 -19.36 -25.50
CA ALA A 60 -4.17 -19.53 -25.79
C ALA A 60 -4.71 -18.43 -26.71
N ALA A 61 -4.36 -17.17 -26.48
CA ALA A 61 -4.73 -16.05 -27.33
C ALA A 61 -4.20 -16.23 -28.76
N ALA A 62 -2.95 -16.63 -28.92
CA ALA A 62 -2.34 -16.87 -30.24
C ALA A 62 -2.98 -18.06 -31.00
N VAL A 63 -3.39 -19.10 -30.28
CA VAL A 63 -3.98 -20.31 -30.87
C VAL A 63 -5.47 -20.13 -31.21
N THR A 64 -6.20 -19.34 -30.39
CA THR A 64 -7.63 -19.13 -30.54
C THR A 64 -7.99 -17.93 -31.43
N GLY A 65 -7.09 -16.94 -31.55
CA GLY A 65 -7.36 -15.65 -32.21
C GLY A 65 -8.31 -14.73 -31.43
N SER A 66 -8.70 -15.08 -30.19
CA SER A 66 -9.63 -14.31 -29.36
C SER A 66 -9.05 -12.97 -28.94
N ALA A 67 -9.79 -11.89 -29.17
CA ALA A 67 -9.40 -10.53 -28.75
C ALA A 67 -9.44 -10.40 -27.23
N SER A 68 -10.46 -10.95 -26.56
CA SER A 68 -10.56 -10.89 -25.09
C SER A 68 -9.51 -11.74 -24.40
N LEU A 69 -9.11 -12.90 -24.95
CA LEU A 69 -7.96 -13.66 -24.43
C LEU A 69 -6.63 -12.90 -24.60
N THR A 70 -6.49 -12.14 -25.70
CA THR A 70 -5.32 -11.26 -25.89
C THR A 70 -5.31 -10.14 -24.84
N ALA A 71 -6.48 -9.57 -24.49
CA ALA A 71 -6.60 -8.58 -23.43
C ALA A 71 -6.21 -9.18 -22.06
N GLU A 72 -6.68 -10.38 -21.76
CA GLU A 72 -6.32 -11.12 -20.54
C GLU A 72 -4.84 -11.47 -20.47
N ALA A 73 -4.21 -11.84 -21.59
CA ALA A 73 -2.77 -12.04 -21.64
C ALA A 73 -1.99 -10.74 -21.35
N ALA A 74 -2.40 -9.63 -21.96
CA ALA A 74 -1.78 -8.32 -21.71
C ALA A 74 -1.93 -7.88 -20.25
N HIS A 75 -3.09 -8.14 -19.62
CA HIS A 75 -3.30 -7.92 -18.19
C HIS A 75 -2.31 -8.73 -17.34
N SER A 76 -2.19 -10.03 -17.58
CA SER A 76 -1.26 -10.89 -16.81
C SER A 76 0.21 -10.51 -17.00
N TRP A 77 0.61 -9.98 -18.15
CA TRP A 77 1.95 -9.38 -18.32
C TRP A 77 2.11 -8.08 -17.52
N ALA A 78 1.07 -7.27 -17.44
CA ALA A 78 1.06 -6.07 -16.61
C ALA A 78 1.20 -6.44 -15.12
N ASP A 79 0.54 -7.51 -14.66
CA ASP A 79 0.64 -8.01 -13.28
C ASP A 79 2.06 -8.48 -12.94
N CYS A 80 2.73 -9.21 -13.86
CA CYS A 80 4.15 -9.56 -13.69
C CYS A 80 5.04 -8.32 -13.53
N GLY A 81 4.79 -7.27 -14.32
CA GLY A 81 5.50 -5.99 -14.21
C GLY A 81 5.21 -5.29 -12.89
N ASN A 82 3.95 -5.30 -12.46
CA ASN A 82 3.50 -4.71 -11.21
C ASN A 82 4.16 -5.36 -9.99
N GLU A 83 4.28 -6.68 -9.95
CA GLU A 83 4.98 -7.39 -8.86
C GLU A 83 6.41 -6.89 -8.68
N ILE A 84 7.14 -6.63 -9.78
CA ILE A 84 8.49 -6.08 -9.72
C ILE A 84 8.48 -4.69 -9.07
N PHE A 85 7.56 -3.81 -9.47
CA PHE A 85 7.43 -2.47 -8.87
C PHE A 85 7.04 -2.53 -7.40
N LEU A 86 6.13 -3.41 -7.01
CA LEU A 86 5.73 -3.59 -5.60
C LEU A 86 6.88 -4.14 -4.74
N LEU A 87 7.73 -5.01 -5.29
CA LEU A 87 8.96 -5.46 -4.63
C LEU A 87 9.93 -4.31 -4.39
N ILE A 88 10.19 -3.51 -5.42
CA ILE A 88 11.04 -2.32 -5.31
C ILE A 88 10.44 -1.35 -4.28
N ALA A 89 9.14 -1.11 -4.32
CA ALA A 89 8.41 -0.28 -3.37
C ALA A 89 8.68 -0.71 -1.92
N ASN A 90 8.50 -2.01 -1.65
CA ASN A 90 8.70 -2.57 -0.32
C ASN A 90 10.15 -2.48 0.16
N GLN A 91 11.13 -2.74 -0.71
CA GLN A 91 12.56 -2.63 -0.37
C GLN A 91 12.97 -1.18 -0.12
N ARG A 92 12.53 -0.26 -0.98
CA ARG A 92 12.87 1.17 -0.89
C ARG A 92 12.25 1.82 0.34
N ALA A 93 10.98 1.55 0.62
CA ALA A 93 10.26 2.10 1.77
C ALA A 93 10.87 1.74 3.13
N ARG A 94 11.61 0.64 3.22
CA ARG A 94 12.25 0.17 4.47
C ARG A 94 13.60 0.81 4.77
N ARG A 95 14.12 1.64 3.89
CA ARG A 95 15.38 2.34 4.16
C ARG A 95 15.20 3.27 5.35
N PRO A 96 16.15 3.23 6.32
CA PRO A 96 16.09 4.09 7.48
C PRO A 96 16.21 5.57 7.10
N PRO A 97 15.84 6.48 8.00
CA PRO A 97 16.10 7.90 7.83
C PRO A 97 17.57 8.20 7.61
N ASP A 98 17.84 9.18 6.74
CA ASP A 98 19.16 9.74 6.48
C ASP A 98 19.11 11.28 6.48
N ARG A 99 20.24 11.94 6.22
CA ARG A 99 20.30 13.41 6.23
C ARG A 99 19.41 14.07 5.18
N ALA A 100 19.19 13.42 4.04
CA ALA A 100 18.35 13.92 2.96
C ALA A 100 16.87 13.58 3.19
N HIS A 101 16.60 12.49 3.89
CA HIS A 101 15.25 11.96 4.15
C HIS A 101 15.03 11.76 5.66
N PRO A 102 14.79 12.84 6.42
CA PRO A 102 14.70 12.78 7.90
C PRO A 102 13.52 11.92 8.40
N PHE A 103 12.47 11.76 7.61
CA PHE A 103 11.32 10.89 7.91
C PHE A 103 11.46 9.47 7.36
N GLY A 104 12.63 9.12 6.80
CA GLY A 104 12.86 7.87 6.10
C GLY A 104 12.32 7.86 4.66
N HIS A 105 12.38 6.69 4.04
CA HIS A 105 12.02 6.50 2.64
C HIS A 105 10.61 5.90 2.44
N GLY A 106 9.76 5.93 3.46
CA GLY A 106 8.44 5.30 3.43
C GLY A 106 7.56 5.74 2.25
N ARG A 107 7.62 7.01 1.87
CA ARG A 107 6.86 7.57 0.73
C ARG A 107 7.28 7.02 -0.64
N GLU A 108 8.49 6.45 -0.77
CA GLU A 108 8.91 5.78 -2.01
C GLU A 108 7.97 4.63 -2.40
N ALA A 109 7.32 3.98 -1.42
CA ALA A 109 6.32 2.95 -1.71
C ALA A 109 5.20 3.46 -2.62
N TYR A 110 4.71 4.67 -2.38
CA TYR A 110 3.63 5.27 -3.18
C TYR A 110 4.09 5.65 -4.59
N ILE A 111 5.36 6.08 -4.75
CA ILE A 111 5.94 6.39 -6.05
C ILE A 111 6.03 5.12 -6.91
N TRP A 112 6.59 4.05 -6.36
CA TRP A 112 6.74 2.79 -7.10
C TRP A 112 5.38 2.12 -7.38
N SER A 113 4.42 2.21 -6.45
CA SER A 113 3.04 1.76 -6.68
C SER A 113 2.31 2.62 -7.72
N LEU A 114 2.67 3.88 -7.90
CA LEU A 114 2.13 4.72 -8.96
C LEU A 114 2.66 4.28 -10.33
N PHE A 115 3.95 3.94 -10.44
CA PHE A 115 4.52 3.35 -11.67
C PHE A 115 3.87 2.00 -11.99
N ALA A 116 3.60 1.18 -10.98
CA ALA A 116 2.88 -0.08 -11.13
C ALA A 116 1.49 0.15 -11.73
N ALA A 117 0.68 1.04 -11.14
CA ALA A 117 -0.65 1.37 -11.65
C ALA A 117 -0.63 1.96 -13.07
N LEU A 118 0.39 2.77 -13.40
CA LEU A 118 0.58 3.29 -14.76
C LEU A 118 0.92 2.16 -15.75
N GLY A 119 1.73 1.17 -15.31
CA GLY A 119 2.05 -0.03 -16.10
C GLY A 119 0.80 -0.85 -16.43
N VAL A 120 -0.07 -1.09 -15.44
CA VAL A 120 -1.37 -1.77 -15.65
C VAL A 120 -2.24 -1.01 -16.64
N PHE A 121 -2.31 0.33 -16.54
CA PHE A 121 -3.06 1.16 -17.48
C PHE A 121 -2.54 1.04 -18.91
N VAL A 122 -1.22 1.19 -19.11
CA VAL A 122 -0.63 1.22 -20.45
C VAL A 122 -0.57 -0.20 -21.04
N ALA A 123 0.01 -1.16 -20.36
CA ALA A 123 0.20 -2.50 -20.87
C ALA A 123 -1.11 -3.31 -20.90
N GLY A 124 -1.94 -3.19 -19.88
CA GLY A 124 -3.24 -3.87 -19.81
C GLY A 124 -4.33 -3.10 -20.56
N GLY A 125 -4.67 -1.90 -20.09
CA GLY A 125 -5.82 -1.13 -20.58
C GLY A 125 -5.70 -0.70 -22.05
N VAL A 126 -4.61 -0.03 -22.43
CA VAL A 126 -4.45 0.48 -23.81
C VAL A 126 -4.34 -0.66 -24.82
N VAL A 127 -3.59 -1.72 -24.51
CA VAL A 127 -3.46 -2.89 -25.39
C VAL A 127 -4.82 -3.56 -25.57
N SER A 128 -5.57 -3.77 -24.48
CA SER A 128 -6.89 -4.41 -24.54
C SER A 128 -7.90 -3.61 -25.38
N ILE A 129 -7.97 -2.29 -25.19
CA ILE A 129 -8.85 -1.41 -26.00
C ILE A 129 -8.42 -1.44 -27.46
N THR A 130 -7.12 -1.32 -27.75
CA THR A 130 -6.61 -1.32 -29.12
C THR A 130 -6.93 -2.63 -29.84
N ARG A 131 -6.72 -3.76 -29.18
CA ARG A 131 -7.04 -5.09 -29.73
C ARG A 131 -8.54 -5.27 -29.95
N GLY A 132 -9.37 -4.80 -29.02
CA GLY A 132 -10.83 -4.83 -29.20
C GLY A 132 -11.29 -3.98 -30.37
N ILE A 133 -10.77 -2.75 -30.53
CA ILE A 133 -11.08 -1.90 -31.70
C ILE A 133 -10.62 -2.56 -32.99
N GLN A 134 -9.41 -3.14 -33.03
CA GLN A 134 -8.94 -3.88 -34.21
C GLN A 134 -9.84 -5.06 -34.57
N GLY A 135 -10.30 -5.82 -33.55
CA GLY A 135 -11.23 -6.94 -33.75
C GLY A 135 -12.62 -6.51 -34.24
N LEU A 136 -13.07 -5.28 -33.98
CA LEU A 136 -14.29 -4.72 -34.54
C LEU A 136 -14.11 -4.28 -36.00
N ILE A 137 -12.95 -3.75 -36.37
CA ILE A 137 -12.65 -3.24 -37.72
C ILE A 137 -12.28 -4.40 -38.65
N HIS A 138 -11.51 -5.36 -38.14
CA HIS A 138 -11.03 -6.54 -38.86
C HIS A 138 -11.40 -7.80 -38.07
N PRO A 139 -12.68 -8.27 -38.20
CA PRO A 139 -13.12 -9.44 -37.45
C PRO A 139 -12.34 -10.68 -37.90
N GLU A 140 -11.63 -11.29 -36.99
CA GLU A 140 -10.95 -12.56 -37.19
C GLU A 140 -11.79 -13.67 -36.53
N PRO A 141 -12.03 -14.82 -37.22
CA PRO A 141 -12.72 -15.93 -36.61
C PRO A 141 -11.85 -16.50 -35.47
N ALA A 142 -12.44 -16.71 -34.32
CA ALA A 142 -11.79 -17.47 -33.26
C ALA A 142 -12.02 -18.96 -33.49
N ASP A 143 -10.97 -19.74 -33.28
CA ASP A 143 -11.00 -21.18 -33.37
C ASP A 143 -10.62 -21.79 -32.01
N ARG A 144 -10.84 -23.09 -31.84
CA ARG A 144 -10.38 -23.87 -30.68
C ARG A 144 -10.86 -23.34 -29.36
N PHE A 145 -12.12 -22.92 -29.26
CA PHE A 145 -12.76 -22.34 -28.07
C PHE A 145 -12.48 -23.12 -26.77
N LEU A 146 -12.42 -24.47 -26.85
CA LEU A 146 -12.14 -25.33 -25.68
C LEU A 146 -10.80 -25.02 -25.01
N ILE A 147 -9.77 -24.65 -25.79
CA ILE A 147 -8.47 -24.25 -25.26
C ILE A 147 -8.62 -22.93 -24.49
N GLY A 148 -9.35 -21.96 -25.06
CA GLY A 148 -9.65 -20.69 -24.41
C GLY A 148 -10.34 -20.89 -23.07
N TYR A 149 -11.43 -21.65 -23.03
CA TYR A 149 -12.16 -21.95 -21.78
C TYR A 149 -11.28 -22.66 -20.75
N GLY A 150 -10.46 -23.61 -21.19
CA GLY A 150 -9.53 -24.32 -20.28
C GLY A 150 -8.56 -23.37 -19.59
N VAL A 151 -7.95 -22.46 -20.34
CA VAL A 151 -7.00 -21.48 -19.79
C VAL A 151 -7.73 -20.46 -18.90
N LEU A 152 -8.90 -19.95 -19.33
CA LEU A 152 -9.70 -19.04 -18.51
C LEU A 152 -10.14 -19.69 -17.19
N ALA A 153 -10.55 -20.94 -17.20
CA ALA A 153 -10.98 -21.68 -16.01
C ALA A 153 -9.81 -21.88 -15.03
N VAL A 154 -8.64 -22.29 -15.52
CA VAL A 154 -7.44 -22.45 -14.69
C VAL A 154 -7.01 -21.10 -14.11
N SER A 155 -6.98 -20.04 -14.93
CA SER A 155 -6.65 -18.69 -14.48
C SER A 155 -7.64 -18.21 -13.41
N PHE A 156 -8.95 -18.44 -13.61
CA PHE A 156 -9.97 -18.05 -12.63
C PHE A 156 -9.77 -18.71 -11.26
N VAL A 157 -9.35 -19.97 -11.23
CA VAL A 157 -9.06 -20.66 -9.97
C VAL A 157 -7.83 -20.06 -9.28
N LEU A 158 -6.75 -19.81 -10.04
CA LEU A 158 -5.49 -19.29 -9.50
C LEU A 158 -5.65 -17.84 -9.01
N GLU A 159 -6.25 -16.96 -9.81
CA GLU A 159 -6.57 -15.57 -9.44
C GLU A 159 -7.58 -15.54 -8.27
N GLY A 160 -8.55 -16.46 -8.26
CA GLY A 160 -9.50 -16.61 -7.16
C GLY A 160 -8.83 -16.96 -5.83
N ILE A 161 -7.79 -17.79 -5.84
CA ILE A 161 -7.00 -18.11 -4.63
C ILE A 161 -6.26 -16.86 -4.13
N SER A 162 -5.61 -16.10 -5.03
CA SER A 162 -4.94 -14.84 -4.71
C SER A 162 -5.92 -13.83 -4.13
N PHE A 163 -7.05 -13.62 -4.80
CA PHE A 163 -8.11 -12.74 -4.33
C PHE A 163 -8.64 -13.10 -2.94
N LEU A 164 -8.88 -14.39 -2.67
CA LEU A 164 -9.32 -14.85 -1.36
C LEU A 164 -8.28 -14.58 -0.27
N GLN A 165 -6.99 -14.65 -0.60
CA GLN A 165 -5.91 -14.30 0.34
C GLN A 165 -5.90 -12.80 0.62
N SER A 166 -6.03 -11.95 -0.41
CA SER A 166 -6.09 -10.49 -0.25
C SER A 166 -7.32 -10.06 0.54
N VAL A 167 -8.49 -10.68 0.30
CA VAL A 167 -9.72 -10.46 1.10
C VAL A 167 -9.55 -10.84 2.56
N ARG A 168 -9.00 -12.03 2.85
CA ARG A 168 -8.75 -12.48 4.24
C ARG A 168 -7.84 -11.52 4.97
N GLN A 169 -6.78 -11.09 4.30
CA GLN A 169 -5.84 -10.12 4.84
C GLN A 169 -6.52 -8.77 5.12
N ALA A 170 -7.22 -8.20 4.13
CA ALA A 170 -7.90 -6.92 4.28
C ALA A 170 -8.95 -6.97 5.41
N ARG A 171 -9.71 -8.08 5.54
CA ARG A 171 -10.66 -8.28 6.64
C ARG A 171 -9.98 -8.30 8.01
N SER A 172 -8.88 -9.04 8.14
CA SER A 172 -8.14 -9.11 9.41
C SER A 172 -7.57 -7.75 9.87
N GLU A 173 -7.40 -6.80 8.93
CA GLU A 173 -6.95 -5.44 9.22
C GLU A 173 -8.11 -4.47 9.43
N ALA A 174 -9.25 -4.71 8.78
CA ALA A 174 -10.46 -3.91 8.90
C ALA A 174 -11.18 -4.13 10.24
N GLU A 175 -11.21 -5.37 10.73
CA GLU A 175 -11.96 -5.77 11.93
C GLU A 175 -11.60 -4.96 13.19
N PRO A 176 -10.31 -4.78 13.56
CA PRO A 176 -9.95 -3.95 14.72
C PRO A 176 -10.35 -2.48 14.58
N LEU A 177 -10.50 -2.01 13.34
CA LEU A 177 -10.91 -0.64 13.01
C LEU A 177 -12.42 -0.49 12.85
N GLN A 178 -13.19 -1.58 13.02
CA GLN A 178 -14.64 -1.61 12.79
C GLN A 178 -15.02 -1.03 11.42
N ARG A 179 -14.33 -1.46 10.36
CA ARG A 179 -14.53 -1.00 8.98
C ARG A 179 -15.05 -2.12 8.10
N ASP A 180 -15.83 -1.71 7.10
CA ASP A 180 -16.13 -2.58 5.97
C ASP A 180 -14.88 -2.87 5.13
N LEU A 181 -14.86 -4.03 4.46
CA LEU A 181 -13.74 -4.47 3.62
C LEU A 181 -13.36 -3.42 2.58
N ILE A 182 -14.32 -2.92 1.83
CA ILE A 182 -14.09 -1.97 0.73
C ILE A 182 -13.62 -0.62 1.30
N GLU A 183 -14.26 -0.13 2.38
CA GLU A 183 -13.82 1.08 3.08
C GLU A 183 -12.35 0.94 3.49
N HIS A 184 -11.99 -0.19 4.12
CA HIS A 184 -10.62 -0.42 4.57
C HIS A 184 -9.61 -0.40 3.43
N VAL A 185 -9.86 -1.14 2.33
CA VAL A 185 -8.98 -1.20 1.16
C VAL A 185 -8.80 0.20 0.55
N MET A 186 -9.86 1.00 0.51
CA MET A 186 -9.81 2.34 -0.08
C MET A 186 -9.07 3.36 0.79
N VAL A 187 -9.07 3.21 2.13
CA VAL A 187 -8.49 4.18 3.08
C VAL A 187 -7.10 3.75 3.60
N THR A 188 -6.75 2.46 3.52
CA THR A 188 -5.46 1.97 4.03
C THR A 188 -4.27 2.72 3.43
N SER A 189 -3.26 3.01 4.27
CA SER A 189 -1.98 3.56 3.83
C SER A 189 -1.03 2.52 3.20
N ASP A 190 -1.45 1.25 3.13
CA ASP A 190 -0.66 0.19 2.50
C ASP A 190 -0.99 0.11 1.00
N PRO A 191 -0.13 0.64 0.10
CA PRO A 191 -0.39 0.64 -1.33
C PRO A 191 -0.36 -0.77 -1.92
N THR A 192 0.40 -1.70 -1.33
CA THR A 192 0.51 -3.08 -1.82
C THR A 192 -0.79 -3.85 -1.62
N LEU A 193 -1.40 -3.75 -0.40
CA LEU A 193 -2.69 -4.39 -0.14
C LEU A 193 -3.77 -3.87 -1.09
N ARG A 194 -3.80 -2.56 -1.30
CA ARG A 194 -4.78 -1.91 -2.20
C ARG A 194 -4.59 -2.33 -3.65
N ALA A 195 -3.33 -2.35 -4.14
CA ALA A 195 -3.02 -2.76 -5.50
C ALA A 195 -3.43 -4.21 -5.76
N VAL A 196 -2.95 -5.16 -4.94
CA VAL A 196 -3.24 -6.59 -5.10
C VAL A 196 -4.76 -6.86 -5.06
N PHE A 197 -5.48 -6.27 -4.08
CA PHE A 197 -6.94 -6.44 -4.01
C PHE A 197 -7.66 -5.92 -5.24
N ALA A 198 -7.28 -4.73 -5.74
CA ALA A 198 -7.92 -4.12 -6.90
C ALA A 198 -7.61 -4.87 -8.21
N GLU A 199 -6.37 -5.32 -8.38
CA GLU A 199 -5.91 -6.08 -9.54
C GLU A 199 -6.53 -7.47 -9.60
N ASP A 200 -6.51 -8.23 -8.50
CA ASP A 200 -7.15 -9.55 -8.41
C ASP A 200 -8.68 -9.45 -8.68
N SER A 201 -9.32 -8.38 -8.16
CA SER A 201 -10.74 -8.12 -8.44
C SER A 201 -10.99 -7.86 -9.93
N ALA A 202 -10.14 -7.04 -10.55
CA ALA A 202 -10.23 -6.73 -11.97
C ALA A 202 -9.94 -7.98 -12.83
N ALA A 203 -8.96 -8.80 -12.46
CA ALA A 203 -8.64 -10.04 -13.14
C ALA A 203 -9.84 -11.01 -13.16
N LEU A 204 -10.48 -11.24 -12.00
CA LEU A 204 -11.65 -12.12 -11.93
C LEU A 204 -12.84 -11.60 -12.76
N ILE A 205 -13.10 -10.29 -12.72
CA ILE A 205 -14.14 -9.67 -13.55
C ILE A 205 -13.77 -9.76 -15.04
N GLY A 206 -12.52 -9.49 -15.40
CA GLY A 206 -12.00 -9.60 -16.75
C GLY A 206 -12.12 -11.00 -17.31
N LEU A 207 -11.77 -12.03 -16.53
CA LEU A 207 -11.92 -13.44 -16.91
C LEU A 207 -13.39 -13.81 -17.20
N VAL A 208 -14.34 -13.30 -16.42
CA VAL A 208 -15.78 -13.51 -16.67
C VAL A 208 -16.20 -12.81 -17.96
N ILE A 209 -15.75 -11.56 -18.19
CA ILE A 209 -16.03 -10.83 -19.44
C ILE A 209 -15.45 -11.56 -20.64
N ALA A 210 -14.20 -12.03 -20.55
CA ALA A 210 -13.52 -12.77 -21.61
C ALA A 210 -14.24 -14.09 -21.93
N ALA A 211 -14.63 -14.85 -20.89
CA ALA A 211 -15.38 -16.08 -21.06
C ALA A 211 -16.76 -15.85 -21.73
N ALA A 212 -17.46 -14.79 -21.32
CA ALA A 212 -18.74 -14.39 -21.91
C ALA A 212 -18.58 -13.93 -23.37
N GLY A 213 -17.56 -13.14 -23.67
CA GLY A 213 -17.22 -12.71 -25.03
C GLY A 213 -16.91 -13.88 -25.96
N LEU A 214 -16.08 -14.82 -25.48
CA LEU A 214 -15.71 -16.04 -26.21
C LEU A 214 -16.95 -16.95 -26.48
N ALA A 215 -17.79 -17.12 -25.44
CA ALA A 215 -19.03 -17.93 -25.58
C ALA A 215 -20.04 -17.29 -26.55
N ALA A 216 -20.18 -15.99 -26.51
CA ALA A 216 -21.05 -15.29 -27.47
C ALA A 216 -20.49 -15.35 -28.91
N HIS A 217 -19.16 -15.31 -29.08
CA HIS A 217 -18.51 -15.53 -30.35
C HIS A 217 -18.79 -16.94 -30.89
N GLU A 218 -18.60 -17.98 -30.06
CA GLU A 218 -18.89 -19.37 -30.45
C GLU A 218 -20.37 -19.57 -30.85
N ALA A 219 -21.29 -19.01 -30.05
CA ALA A 219 -22.72 -19.18 -30.27
C ALA A 219 -23.26 -18.41 -31.50
N THR A 220 -22.69 -17.24 -31.80
CA THR A 220 -23.20 -16.36 -32.89
C THR A 220 -22.39 -16.46 -34.17
N GLY A 221 -21.19 -17.03 -34.13
CA GLY A 221 -20.22 -17.00 -35.24
C GLY A 221 -19.66 -15.60 -35.54
N SER A 222 -19.93 -14.61 -34.67
CA SER A 222 -19.49 -13.23 -34.83
C SER A 222 -18.37 -12.88 -33.82
N ALA A 223 -17.28 -12.27 -34.29
CA ALA A 223 -16.18 -11.82 -33.45
C ALA A 223 -16.52 -10.56 -32.63
N VAL A 224 -17.64 -9.89 -32.93
CA VAL A 224 -18.02 -8.62 -32.26
C VAL A 224 -18.16 -8.74 -30.76
N PRO A 225 -18.80 -9.76 -30.16
CA PRO A 225 -18.89 -9.89 -28.70
C PRO A 225 -17.54 -10.06 -28.03
N ASP A 226 -16.62 -10.82 -28.63
CA ASP A 226 -15.26 -11.03 -28.10
C ASP A 226 -14.44 -9.74 -28.17
N ALA A 227 -14.51 -9.01 -29.25
CA ALA A 227 -13.88 -7.68 -29.40
C ALA A 227 -14.45 -6.66 -28.40
N ALA A 228 -15.77 -6.66 -28.20
CA ALA A 228 -16.40 -5.81 -27.16
C ALA A 228 -15.94 -6.20 -25.76
N GLY A 229 -15.81 -7.49 -25.47
CA GLY A 229 -15.24 -8.01 -24.21
C GLY A 229 -13.83 -7.46 -23.96
N SER A 230 -12.96 -7.46 -24.98
CA SER A 230 -11.61 -6.89 -24.90
C SER A 230 -11.64 -5.40 -24.54
N ILE A 231 -12.53 -4.61 -25.14
CA ILE A 231 -12.69 -3.18 -24.82
C ILE A 231 -13.15 -3.01 -23.37
N LEU A 232 -14.13 -3.80 -22.92
CA LEU A 232 -14.64 -3.73 -21.54
C LEU A 232 -13.55 -4.06 -20.51
N VAL A 233 -12.73 -5.09 -20.77
CA VAL A 233 -11.55 -5.40 -19.91
C VAL A 233 -10.61 -4.21 -19.86
N GLY A 234 -10.29 -3.61 -21.00
CA GLY A 234 -9.41 -2.45 -21.06
C GLY A 234 -9.96 -1.23 -20.30
N LEU A 235 -11.26 -0.96 -20.39
CA LEU A 235 -11.93 0.11 -19.63
C LEU A 235 -11.91 -0.17 -18.11
N LEU A 236 -12.13 -1.43 -17.72
CA LEU A 236 -12.04 -1.86 -16.31
C LEU A 236 -10.64 -1.61 -15.76
N LEU A 237 -9.60 -2.02 -16.47
CA LEU A 237 -8.20 -1.79 -16.05
C LEU A 237 -7.86 -0.30 -15.98
N GLY A 238 -8.37 0.49 -16.92
CA GLY A 238 -8.24 1.95 -16.90
C GLY A 238 -8.88 2.57 -15.65
N ALA A 239 -10.08 2.12 -15.28
CA ALA A 239 -10.77 2.59 -14.09
C ALA A 239 -10.01 2.22 -12.81
N VAL A 240 -9.52 0.99 -12.69
CA VAL A 240 -8.71 0.54 -11.56
C VAL A 240 -7.42 1.35 -11.45
N ALA A 241 -6.71 1.54 -12.56
CA ALA A 241 -5.48 2.33 -12.57
C ALA A 241 -5.72 3.78 -12.10
N ILE A 242 -6.79 4.45 -12.55
CA ILE A 242 -7.15 5.80 -12.11
C ILE A 242 -7.39 5.83 -10.59
N VAL A 243 -8.10 4.86 -10.04
CA VAL A 243 -8.34 4.76 -8.59
C VAL A 243 -7.03 4.60 -7.83
N LEU A 244 -6.15 3.68 -8.27
CA LEU A 244 -4.86 3.43 -7.63
C LEU A 244 -3.94 4.66 -7.70
N ILE A 245 -3.86 5.32 -8.86
CA ILE A 245 -3.09 6.55 -9.04
C ILE A 245 -3.57 7.64 -8.10
N ASN A 246 -4.87 7.93 -8.07
CA ASN A 246 -5.43 8.97 -7.22
C ASN A 246 -5.17 8.71 -5.74
N ARG A 247 -5.27 7.45 -5.30
CA ARG A 247 -5.01 7.08 -3.90
C ARG A 247 -3.55 7.22 -3.53
N ASN A 248 -2.64 6.83 -4.40
CA ASN A 248 -1.21 6.97 -4.15
C ASN A 248 -0.77 8.44 -4.12
N LEU A 249 -1.32 9.28 -5.01
CA LEU A 249 -1.05 10.72 -5.03
C LEU A 249 -1.42 11.41 -3.71
N ARG A 250 -2.55 11.05 -3.08
CA ARG A 250 -2.96 11.63 -1.79
C ARG A 250 -1.90 11.39 -0.71
N PHE A 251 -1.37 10.18 -0.60
CA PHE A 251 -0.31 9.86 0.37
C PHE A 251 1.04 10.52 0.04
N LEU A 252 1.32 10.78 -1.24
CA LEU A 252 2.53 11.52 -1.64
C LEU A 252 2.47 12.99 -1.24
N VAL A 253 1.29 13.62 -1.40
CA VAL A 253 1.09 15.03 -1.04
C VAL A 253 1.08 15.22 0.48
N GLY A 254 0.72 14.20 1.25
CA GLY A 254 0.60 14.19 2.72
C GLY A 254 -0.87 14.06 3.12
N GLU A 255 -1.22 12.89 3.63
CA GLU A 255 -2.57 12.59 4.13
C GLU A 255 -2.51 12.38 5.65
N GLU A 256 -3.47 12.91 6.36
CA GLU A 256 -3.62 12.65 7.78
C GLU A 256 -4.04 11.20 8.00
N ALA A 257 -3.57 10.59 9.08
CA ALA A 257 -4.00 9.26 9.46
C ALA A 257 -5.50 9.24 9.75
N ASP A 258 -6.09 8.04 9.63
CA ASP A 258 -7.52 7.87 9.88
C ASP A 258 -7.98 8.47 11.22
N PRO A 259 -9.15 9.15 11.26
CA PRO A 259 -9.70 9.74 12.48
C PRO A 259 -9.80 8.75 13.65
N ARG A 260 -10.09 7.47 13.38
CA ARG A 260 -10.15 6.42 14.42
C ARG A 260 -8.79 6.18 15.07
N ILE A 261 -7.71 6.21 14.25
CA ILE A 261 -6.33 6.10 14.74
C ILE A 261 -5.98 7.34 15.57
N ARG A 262 -6.31 8.53 15.06
CA ARG A 262 -6.09 9.79 15.75
C ARG A 262 -6.81 9.81 17.12
N SER A 263 -8.09 9.42 17.18
CA SER A 263 -8.84 9.35 18.44
C SER A 263 -8.28 8.31 19.41
N ALA A 264 -7.76 7.19 18.92
CA ALA A 264 -7.11 6.19 19.78
C ALA A 264 -5.79 6.72 20.37
N VAL A 265 -4.99 7.44 19.58
CA VAL A 265 -3.75 8.09 20.04
C VAL A 265 -4.05 9.18 21.06
N LEU A 266 -5.09 9.99 20.80
CA LEU A 266 -5.54 11.02 21.73
C LEU A 266 -5.95 10.43 23.08
N ARG A 267 -6.76 9.36 23.08
CA ARG A 267 -7.13 8.66 24.32
C ARG A 267 -5.91 8.13 25.06
N ALA A 268 -4.99 7.49 24.36
CA ALA A 268 -3.76 6.98 24.96
C ALA A 268 -2.91 8.09 25.59
N LEU A 269 -2.85 9.29 24.97
CA LEU A 269 -2.20 10.45 25.55
C LEU A 269 -2.89 10.92 26.83
N LEU A 270 -4.22 11.05 26.80
CA LEU A 270 -5.01 11.53 27.93
C LEU A 270 -5.04 10.54 29.11
N GLU A 271 -4.80 9.25 28.87
CA GLU A 271 -4.69 8.22 29.92
C GLU A 271 -3.33 8.25 30.64
N MET A 272 -2.35 9.03 30.13
CA MET A 272 -1.04 9.15 30.79
C MET A 272 -1.09 10.09 31.97
N PRO A 273 -0.57 9.68 33.14
CA PRO A 273 -0.57 10.52 34.33
C PRO A 273 0.27 11.81 34.18
N GLU A 274 1.21 11.81 33.23
CA GLU A 274 2.05 12.96 32.94
C GLU A 274 1.38 14.04 32.07
N VAL A 275 0.25 13.70 31.41
CA VAL A 275 -0.46 14.59 30.47
C VAL A 275 -1.74 15.10 31.14
N ALA A 276 -1.85 16.40 31.30
CA ALA A 276 -3.06 17.03 31.83
C ALA A 276 -4.12 17.26 30.75
N ARG A 277 -3.71 17.70 29.55
CA ARG A 277 -4.57 17.91 28.38
C ARG A 277 -3.75 17.89 27.10
N VAL A 278 -4.44 17.73 25.97
CA VAL A 278 -3.91 17.82 24.61
C VAL A 278 -4.72 18.86 23.86
N THR A 279 -4.07 19.85 23.25
CA THR A 279 -4.74 20.95 22.51
C THR A 279 -4.58 20.79 21.01
N TYR A 280 -3.52 20.13 20.57
CA TYR A 280 -3.28 19.83 19.16
C TYR A 280 -2.75 18.41 19.01
N LEU A 281 -3.23 17.71 17.97
CA LEU A 281 -2.72 16.39 17.60
C LEU A 281 -2.90 16.17 16.11
N ARG A 282 -1.80 15.91 15.40
CA ARG A 282 -1.77 15.55 13.99
C ARG A 282 -0.93 14.29 13.81
N LEU A 283 -1.44 13.37 13.02
CA LEU A 283 -0.75 12.16 12.60
C LEU A 283 -0.64 12.16 11.09
N GLU A 284 0.52 12.48 10.54
CA GLU A 284 0.74 12.48 9.10
C GLU A 284 1.27 11.13 8.65
N VAL A 285 0.70 10.58 7.59
CA VAL A 285 1.19 9.33 6.98
C VAL A 285 2.48 9.60 6.22
N VAL A 286 3.58 8.98 6.64
CA VAL A 286 4.92 9.13 6.05
C VAL A 286 5.41 7.86 5.33
N GLY A 287 4.60 6.81 5.32
CA GLY A 287 4.89 5.55 4.65
C GLY A 287 3.82 4.49 4.92
N PRO A 288 3.91 3.32 4.30
CA PRO A 288 2.97 2.23 4.54
C PRO A 288 2.90 1.87 6.02
N ARG A 289 1.73 2.11 6.65
CA ARG A 289 1.48 1.86 8.08
C ARG A 289 2.41 2.63 9.01
N MET A 290 2.97 3.75 8.56
CA MET A 290 3.85 4.59 9.33
C MET A 290 3.31 6.01 9.39
N VAL A 291 3.31 6.58 10.60
CA VAL A 291 2.88 7.95 10.87
C VAL A 291 3.98 8.75 11.54
N PHE A 292 3.97 10.06 11.31
CA PHE A 292 4.69 11.04 12.10
C PHE A 292 3.70 11.76 13.00
N VAL A 293 4.03 11.90 14.29
CA VAL A 293 3.15 12.49 15.30
C VAL A 293 3.62 13.89 15.62
N THR A 294 2.71 14.86 15.55
CA THR A 294 2.93 16.23 16.03
C THR A 294 1.80 16.58 16.98
N GLY A 295 2.13 17.16 18.15
CA GLY A 295 1.10 17.50 19.11
C GLY A 295 1.55 18.52 20.12
N ASP A 296 0.55 19.25 20.68
CA ASP A 296 0.74 20.17 21.79
C ASP A 296 0.02 19.62 23.02
N VAL A 297 0.79 19.50 24.10
CA VAL A 297 0.36 18.86 25.34
C VAL A 297 0.60 19.79 26.54
N ASP A 298 -0.26 19.72 27.52
CA ASP A 298 -0.07 20.30 28.80
C ASP A 298 0.34 19.21 29.79
N LEU A 299 1.47 19.40 30.49
CA LEU A 299 1.99 18.42 31.43
C LEU A 299 1.47 18.68 32.84
N THR A 300 1.22 17.61 33.60
CA THR A 300 0.83 17.74 35.00
C THR A 300 1.97 18.37 35.85
N GLY A 301 1.63 19.34 36.70
CA GLY A 301 2.59 20.02 37.58
C GLY A 301 3.17 21.30 36.95
N ASP A 302 3.94 22.01 37.73
CA ASP A 302 4.59 23.29 37.38
C ASP A 302 6.10 23.11 37.47
N ASP A 303 6.67 22.49 36.46
CA ASP A 303 8.09 22.13 36.42
C ASP A 303 8.95 23.23 35.79
N THR A 304 10.23 23.23 36.09
CA THR A 304 11.21 24.09 35.41
C THR A 304 11.35 23.69 33.92
N GLU A 305 11.74 24.65 33.08
CA GLU A 305 11.93 24.43 31.63
C GLU A 305 12.79 23.19 31.32
N SER A 306 13.87 22.98 32.07
CA SER A 306 14.76 21.82 31.91
C SER A 306 14.08 20.49 32.21
N HIS A 307 13.20 20.43 33.23
CA HIS A 307 12.43 19.23 33.57
C HIS A 307 11.34 18.98 32.53
N VAL A 308 10.64 20.02 32.10
CA VAL A 308 9.63 19.94 31.01
C VAL A 308 10.24 19.37 29.73
N ALA A 309 11.44 19.86 29.34
CA ALA A 309 12.14 19.35 28.15
C ALA A 309 12.43 17.84 28.25
N VAL A 310 12.89 17.37 29.43
CA VAL A 310 13.15 15.96 29.68
C VAL A 310 11.87 15.13 29.61
N ARG A 311 10.77 15.61 30.19
CA ARG A 311 9.46 14.93 30.17
C ARG A 311 8.89 14.82 28.77
N LEU A 312 8.94 15.90 27.95
CA LEU A 312 8.53 15.87 26.55
C LEU A 312 9.34 14.84 25.74
N ARG A 313 10.68 14.83 25.90
CA ARG A 313 11.53 13.83 25.23
C ARG A 313 11.22 12.39 25.66
N ALA A 314 10.85 12.20 26.94
CA ALA A 314 10.42 10.89 27.42
C ALA A 314 9.09 10.44 26.77
N LEU A 315 8.12 11.34 26.60
CA LEU A 315 6.86 11.08 25.90
C LEU A 315 7.09 10.77 24.41
N GLU A 316 7.90 11.59 23.73
CA GLU A 316 8.28 11.35 22.33
C GLU A 316 8.95 9.98 22.16
N ALA A 317 9.87 9.61 23.07
CA ALA A 317 10.53 8.31 23.04
C ALA A 317 9.56 7.14 23.24
N LYS A 318 8.53 7.33 24.07
CA LYS A 318 7.46 6.35 24.23
C LYS A 318 6.67 6.16 22.92
N PHE A 319 6.35 7.22 22.17
CA PHE A 319 5.74 7.11 20.82
C PHE A 319 6.64 6.37 19.85
N CYS A 320 7.91 6.78 19.77
CA CYS A 320 8.90 6.18 18.88
C CYS A 320 9.26 4.73 19.21
N ALA A 321 8.84 4.21 20.37
CA ALA A 321 8.93 2.78 20.69
C ALA A 321 8.01 1.91 19.82
N SER A 322 6.93 2.48 19.25
CA SER A 322 6.07 1.80 18.28
C SER A 322 6.72 1.75 16.90
N PRO A 323 6.82 0.59 16.25
CA PRO A 323 7.35 0.48 14.90
C PRO A 323 6.49 1.19 13.82
N ALA A 324 5.26 1.60 14.16
CA ALA A 324 4.37 2.36 13.31
C ALA A 324 4.60 3.88 13.38
N VAL A 325 5.45 4.35 14.30
CA VAL A 325 5.76 5.76 14.47
C VAL A 325 7.16 6.05 13.95
N ALA A 326 7.25 6.81 12.87
CA ALA A 326 8.52 7.22 12.27
C ALA A 326 9.23 8.28 13.10
N GLY A 327 8.48 9.07 13.86
CA GLY A 327 8.98 10.10 14.77
C GLY A 327 7.83 10.82 15.45
N ALA A 328 8.14 11.50 16.55
CA ALA A 328 7.19 12.33 17.28
C ALA A 328 7.85 13.63 17.69
N VAL A 329 7.10 14.72 17.60
CA VAL A 329 7.47 16.04 18.13
C VAL A 329 6.31 16.57 18.95
N LEU A 330 6.59 16.85 20.22
CA LEU A 330 5.62 17.41 21.16
C LEU A 330 6.09 18.77 21.63
N SER A 331 5.16 19.71 21.65
CA SER A 331 5.34 21.06 22.23
C SER A 331 4.41 21.25 23.41
N LEU A 332 4.56 22.37 24.10
CA LEU A 332 3.65 22.76 25.19
C LEU A 332 2.44 23.51 24.64
N SER A 333 1.28 23.22 25.20
CA SER A 333 0.05 23.99 24.95
C SER A 333 0.11 25.35 25.64
N ALA A 334 -0.45 26.38 24.98
CA ALA A 334 -0.69 27.64 25.65
C ALA A 334 -1.88 27.54 26.64
N PRO A 335 -1.90 28.35 27.73
CA PRO A 335 -2.92 28.22 28.78
C PRO A 335 -4.37 28.40 28.29
N ASP A 336 -4.58 29.19 27.24
CA ASP A 336 -5.87 29.58 26.67
C ASP A 336 -6.34 28.66 25.52
N GLU A 337 -5.52 27.69 25.10
CA GLU A 337 -5.90 26.76 24.04
C GLU A 337 -6.93 25.72 24.52
N PRO A 338 -7.99 25.47 23.72
CA PRO A 338 -9.03 24.52 24.10
C PRO A 338 -8.50 23.07 24.04
N ALA A 339 -8.89 22.28 25.03
CA ALA A 339 -8.56 20.84 25.05
C ALA A 339 -9.31 20.07 23.95
N LEU A 340 -8.61 19.14 23.28
CA LEU A 340 -9.24 18.18 22.39
C LEU A 340 -10.06 17.17 23.20
N GLN A 341 -11.20 16.77 22.66
CA GLN A 341 -12.05 15.70 23.17
C GLN A 341 -11.81 14.42 22.38
N ALA A 342 -11.67 13.27 23.07
CA ALA A 342 -11.40 11.96 22.49
C ALA A 342 -12.63 11.26 21.90
#